data_310c2976f8d487365619990b466710eb
#
_entry.id   310c2976f8d487365619990b466710eb
#
_cell.length_a   1.000
_cell.length_b   1.000
_cell.length_c   1.000
_cell.angle_alpha   90.00
_cell.angle_beta   90.00
_cell.angle_gamma   90.00
#
_symmetry.space_group_name_H-M   'P 1'
#
loop_
_entity.id
_entity.type
_entity.pdbx_description
1 polymer ?
#
loop_
_entity_poly.entity_id
_entity_poly.type
_entity_poly.pdbx_seq_one_letter_code
_entity_poly.pdbx_strand_id
1 'polypeptide(L)'
;LAPIATTQQLAEIVYQVIFKKPGQPDPATRTFQALRIAVNDELGELERGLAGGLSVLKPGGRLAVVTFHSLEDRIVKNFFKQKAGKSEGVSRYLPEAATAAPAELAFCSKAVPPTAAEVEANPRAHSAKLRYAIKSDKETGQ
;
A
#
# COMPACT_ATOMS: atom_id res chain seq x y z
N LEU A 1 30.75 9.06 -18.79
CA LEU A 1 30.22 7.86 -18.11
C LEU A 1 29.54 7.00 -19.16
N ALA A 2 29.87 5.72 -19.26
CA ALA A 2 29.18 4.80 -20.15
C ALA A 2 27.74 4.55 -19.64
N PRO A 3 26.75 4.38 -20.54
CA PRO A 3 25.38 4.09 -20.11
C PRO A 3 25.31 2.72 -19.40
N ILE A 4 24.47 2.63 -18.37
CA ILE A 4 24.19 1.36 -17.66
C ILE A 4 23.32 0.49 -18.57
N ALA A 5 23.85 -0.64 -19.02
CA ALA A 5 23.19 -1.54 -19.95
C ALA A 5 22.69 -2.83 -19.31
N THR A 6 23.20 -3.21 -18.13
CA THR A 6 22.83 -4.46 -17.46
C THR A 6 22.46 -4.23 -16.00
N THR A 7 21.65 -5.16 -15.45
CA THR A 7 21.29 -5.15 -14.03
C THR A 7 22.51 -5.34 -13.14
N GLN A 8 23.48 -6.11 -13.59
CA GLN A 8 24.72 -6.33 -12.85
C GLN A 8 25.52 -5.03 -12.69
N GLN A 9 25.69 -4.25 -13.76
CA GLN A 9 26.37 -2.94 -13.71
C GLN A 9 25.69 -2.01 -12.69
N LEU A 10 24.35 -1.96 -12.66
CA LEU A 10 23.64 -1.16 -11.68
C LEU A 10 23.87 -1.67 -10.25
N ALA A 11 23.82 -2.99 -10.05
CA ALA A 11 24.06 -3.58 -8.73
C ALA A 11 25.48 -3.27 -8.23
N GLU A 12 26.50 -3.36 -9.09
CA GLU A 12 27.89 -3.05 -8.77
C GLU A 12 28.04 -1.58 -8.33
N ILE A 13 27.36 -0.64 -9.01
CA ILE A 13 27.36 0.78 -8.61
C ILE A 13 26.76 0.95 -7.21
N VAL A 14 25.64 0.26 -6.91
CA VAL A 14 25.03 0.30 -5.58
C VAL A 14 25.96 -0.25 -4.52
N TYR A 15 26.70 -1.32 -4.81
CA TYR A 15 27.64 -1.95 -3.87
C TYR A 15 28.87 -1.07 -3.57
N GLN A 16 29.22 -0.14 -4.46
CA GLN A 16 30.27 0.84 -4.19
C GLN A 16 29.88 1.85 -3.09
N VAL A 17 28.56 2.06 -2.91
CA VAL A 17 28.04 3.04 -1.95
C VAL A 17 27.48 2.36 -0.69
N ILE A 18 26.87 1.20 -0.85
CA ILE A 18 26.18 0.49 0.25
C ILE A 18 26.79 -0.90 0.43
N PHE A 19 27.47 -1.13 1.56
CA PHE A 19 28.07 -2.42 1.85
C PHE A 19 27.03 -3.49 2.19
N LYS A 20 27.16 -4.65 1.57
CA LYS A 20 26.36 -5.84 1.88
C LYS A 20 26.74 -6.35 3.27
N LYS A 21 25.74 -6.42 4.17
CA LYS A 21 25.93 -6.98 5.52
C LYS A 21 25.44 -8.43 5.55
N PRO A 22 26.17 -9.36 6.18
CA PRO A 22 25.70 -10.73 6.37
C PRO A 22 24.32 -10.77 7.03
N GLY A 23 23.41 -11.62 6.55
CA GLY A 23 22.05 -11.77 7.08
C GLY A 23 21.07 -10.65 6.74
N GLN A 24 21.49 -9.63 6.00
CA GLN A 24 20.58 -8.58 5.52
C GLN A 24 20.24 -8.78 4.03
N PRO A 25 19.05 -8.30 3.58
CA PRO A 25 18.69 -8.28 2.18
C PRO A 25 19.76 -7.57 1.34
N ASP A 26 19.89 -8.00 0.09
CA ASP A 26 20.83 -7.39 -0.85
C ASP A 26 20.57 -5.87 -0.99
N PRO A 27 21.59 -5.01 -0.85
CA PRO A 27 21.43 -3.56 -0.95
C PRO A 27 20.79 -3.08 -2.25
N ALA A 28 21.07 -3.75 -3.38
CA ALA A 28 20.52 -3.42 -4.67
C ALA A 28 19.01 -3.68 -4.79
N THR A 29 18.43 -4.53 -3.92
CA THR A 29 17.00 -4.87 -3.92
C THR A 29 16.12 -3.61 -3.87
N ARG A 30 16.43 -2.66 -3.00
CA ARG A 30 15.65 -1.41 -2.86
C ARG A 30 15.73 -0.54 -4.11
N THR A 31 16.89 -0.49 -4.74
CA THR A 31 17.09 0.28 -6.00
C THR A 31 16.27 -0.33 -7.13
N PHE A 32 16.34 -1.65 -7.30
CA PHE A 32 15.53 -2.33 -8.32
C PHE A 32 14.03 -2.24 -8.04
N GLN A 33 13.62 -2.32 -6.78
CA GLN A 33 12.23 -2.12 -6.39
C GLN A 33 11.75 -0.70 -6.74
N ALA A 34 12.55 0.32 -6.44
CA ALA A 34 12.20 1.70 -6.77
C ALA A 34 12.06 1.93 -8.28
N LEU A 35 12.97 1.36 -9.07
CA LEU A 35 12.91 1.43 -10.53
C LEU A 35 11.67 0.72 -11.08
N ARG A 36 11.35 -0.47 -10.58
CA ARG A 36 10.16 -1.22 -10.99
C ARG A 36 8.88 -0.44 -10.70
N ILE A 37 8.78 0.12 -9.50
CA ILE A 37 7.64 0.95 -9.08
C ILE A 37 7.51 2.17 -10.00
N ALA A 38 8.62 2.85 -10.31
CA ALA A 38 8.60 4.04 -11.14
C ALA A 38 8.24 3.74 -12.60
N VAL A 39 8.81 2.69 -13.18
CA VAL A 39 8.57 2.30 -14.59
C VAL A 39 7.14 1.80 -14.81
N ASN A 40 6.61 1.04 -13.85
CA ASN A 40 5.27 0.44 -13.96
C ASN A 40 4.18 1.31 -13.34
N ASP A 41 4.50 2.44 -12.74
CA ASP A 41 3.55 3.26 -11.97
C ASP A 41 2.72 2.44 -10.95
N GLU A 42 3.37 1.46 -10.29
CA GLU A 42 2.69 0.45 -9.45
C GLU A 42 1.85 1.09 -8.33
N LEU A 43 2.34 2.19 -7.74
CA LEU A 43 1.62 2.88 -6.68
C LEU A 43 0.41 3.66 -7.21
N GLY A 44 0.54 4.31 -8.37
CA GLY A 44 -0.59 4.98 -9.04
C GLY A 44 -1.65 4.00 -9.50
N GLU A 45 -1.25 2.83 -10.04
CA GLU A 45 -2.19 1.76 -10.39
C GLU A 45 -2.93 1.23 -9.15
N LEU A 46 -2.24 1.08 -8.02
CA LEU A 46 -2.87 0.68 -6.77
C LEU A 46 -3.93 1.70 -6.32
N GLU A 47 -3.63 2.99 -6.37
CA GLU A 47 -4.59 4.05 -6.00
C GLU A 47 -5.81 4.05 -6.92
N ARG A 48 -5.60 3.94 -8.23
CA ARG A 48 -6.69 3.82 -9.22
C ARG A 48 -7.53 2.56 -9.00
N GLY A 49 -6.87 1.43 -8.73
CA GLY A 49 -7.51 0.16 -8.43
C GLY A 49 -8.37 0.20 -7.16
N LEU A 50 -7.89 0.85 -6.10
CA LEU A 50 -8.65 1.05 -4.86
C LEU A 50 -9.89 1.90 -5.08
N ALA A 51 -9.75 3.02 -5.81
CA ALA A 51 -10.87 3.91 -6.12
C ALA A 51 -11.91 3.20 -7.02
N GLY A 52 -11.46 2.54 -8.08
CA GLY A 52 -12.31 1.75 -8.97
C GLY A 52 -13.00 0.59 -8.25
N GLY A 53 -12.27 -0.16 -7.43
CA GLY A 53 -12.83 -1.25 -6.64
C GLY A 53 -13.92 -0.77 -5.68
N LEU A 54 -13.70 0.35 -4.99
CA LEU A 54 -14.71 0.92 -4.09
C LEU A 54 -15.96 1.42 -4.84
N SER A 55 -15.78 1.99 -6.05
CA SER A 55 -16.90 2.54 -6.83
C SER A 55 -17.89 1.46 -7.27
N VAL A 56 -17.40 0.28 -7.66
CA VAL A 56 -18.25 -0.82 -8.18
C VAL A 56 -18.86 -1.69 -7.07
N LEU A 57 -18.43 -1.52 -5.82
CA LEU A 57 -19.02 -2.26 -4.70
C LEU A 57 -20.43 -1.78 -4.40
N LYS A 58 -21.31 -2.73 -4.13
CA LYS A 58 -22.63 -2.45 -3.53
C LYS A 58 -22.48 -2.05 -2.06
N PRO A 59 -23.47 -1.36 -1.46
CA PRO A 59 -23.56 -1.18 -0.02
C PRO A 59 -23.36 -2.51 0.72
N GLY A 60 -22.61 -2.50 1.83
CA GLY A 60 -22.23 -3.72 2.57
C GLY A 60 -21.15 -4.58 1.88
N GLY A 61 -20.76 -4.26 0.65
CA GLY A 61 -19.71 -4.97 -0.11
C GLY A 61 -18.34 -4.85 0.57
N ARG A 62 -17.47 -5.82 0.33
CA ARG A 62 -16.13 -5.91 0.96
C ARG A 62 -15.04 -5.69 -0.08
N LEU A 63 -14.11 -4.80 0.22
CA LEU A 63 -12.87 -4.61 -0.53
C LEU A 63 -11.72 -5.22 0.28
N ALA A 64 -11.11 -6.27 -0.25
CA ALA A 64 -9.95 -6.92 0.35
C ALA A 64 -8.73 -6.70 -0.53
N VAL A 65 -7.61 -6.31 0.08
CA VAL A 65 -6.37 -5.96 -0.61
C VAL A 65 -5.21 -6.66 0.08
N VAL A 66 -4.37 -7.34 -0.71
CA VAL A 66 -3.10 -7.93 -0.24
C VAL A 66 -1.97 -7.06 -0.76
N THR A 67 -1.06 -6.70 0.12
CA THR A 67 0.14 -5.91 -0.17
C THR A 67 1.38 -6.67 0.23
N PHE A 68 2.49 -6.46 -0.47
CA PHE A 68 3.75 -7.19 -0.24
C PHE A 68 4.89 -6.30 0.28
N HIS A 69 4.71 -4.99 0.27
CA HIS A 69 5.69 -4.05 0.83
C HIS A 69 5.03 -2.87 1.55
N SER A 70 5.85 -2.17 2.35
CA SER A 70 5.37 -1.13 3.26
C SER A 70 4.76 0.10 2.56
N LEU A 71 5.18 0.42 1.34
CA LEU A 71 4.64 1.56 0.58
C LEU A 71 3.21 1.27 0.14
N GLU A 72 2.95 0.10 -0.44
CA GLU A 72 1.59 -0.35 -0.78
C GLU A 72 0.69 -0.37 0.45
N ASP A 73 1.14 -1.01 1.55
CA ASP A 73 0.37 -1.09 2.79
C ASP A 73 -0.01 0.30 3.35
N ARG A 74 0.90 1.27 3.21
CA ARG A 74 0.66 2.66 3.61
C ARG A 74 -0.44 3.31 2.76
N ILE A 75 -0.41 3.12 1.44
CA ILE A 75 -1.42 3.65 0.52
C ILE A 75 -2.80 3.07 0.87
N VAL A 76 -2.91 1.74 0.98
CA VAL A 76 -4.18 1.08 1.33
C VAL A 76 -4.70 1.56 2.68
N LYS A 77 -3.83 1.63 3.69
CA LYS A 77 -4.18 2.13 5.03
C LYS A 77 -4.74 3.55 4.95
N ASN A 78 -4.05 4.45 4.25
CA ASN A 78 -4.43 5.86 4.14
C ASN A 78 -5.73 6.02 3.36
N PHE A 79 -5.89 5.30 2.24
CA PHE A 79 -7.11 5.27 1.45
C PHE A 79 -8.32 4.83 2.31
N PHE A 80 -8.21 3.71 3.02
CA PHE A 80 -9.28 3.23 3.88
C PHE A 80 -9.61 4.22 4.99
N LYS A 81 -8.58 4.85 5.59
CA LYS A 81 -8.76 5.83 6.65
C LYS A 81 -9.49 7.08 6.15
N GLN A 82 -9.09 7.60 4.99
CA GLN A 82 -9.74 8.75 4.34
C GLN A 82 -11.21 8.44 4.01
N LYS A 83 -11.47 7.28 3.39
CA LYS A 83 -12.83 6.87 2.99
C LYS A 83 -13.73 6.49 4.18
N ALA A 84 -13.17 6.20 5.34
CA ALA A 84 -13.90 6.03 6.60
C ALA A 84 -14.19 7.34 7.33
N GLY A 85 -13.89 8.50 6.74
CA GLY A 85 -14.07 9.81 7.39
C GLY A 85 -13.08 10.07 8.54
N LYS A 86 -12.03 9.26 8.66
CA LYS A 86 -10.99 9.40 9.69
C LYS A 86 -9.75 10.08 9.12
N SER A 87 -9.88 11.32 8.62
CA SER A 87 -8.71 12.07 8.18
C SER A 87 -7.78 12.37 9.37
N GLU A 88 -6.46 12.26 9.18
CA GLU A 88 -5.49 12.64 10.19
C GLU A 88 -5.44 14.17 10.28
N GLY A 89 -5.67 14.68 11.50
CA GLY A 89 -5.20 15.99 11.88
C GLY A 89 -5.95 17.18 11.31
N VAL A 90 -7.24 17.29 11.59
CA VAL A 90 -7.73 18.64 11.89
C VAL A 90 -7.05 19.05 13.20
N SER A 91 -6.10 19.98 13.13
CA SER A 91 -5.46 20.57 14.30
C SER A 91 -6.56 20.94 15.30
N ARG A 92 -6.38 20.64 16.60
CA ARG A 92 -7.29 21.05 17.68
C ARG A 92 -7.56 22.56 17.71
N TYR A 93 -6.87 23.32 16.89
CA TYR A 93 -6.91 24.77 16.80
C TYR A 93 -7.60 25.31 15.54
N LEU A 94 -8.11 24.44 14.64
CA LEU A 94 -8.94 24.87 13.51
C LEU A 94 -10.41 24.67 13.87
N PRO A 95 -11.28 25.70 13.64
CA PRO A 95 -12.71 25.56 13.85
C PRO A 95 -13.28 24.41 13.02
N GLU A 96 -14.29 23.71 13.55
CA GLU A 96 -15.03 22.59 12.96
C GLU A 96 -15.79 22.96 11.67
N ALA A 97 -15.17 23.56 10.70
CA ALA A 97 -15.81 24.01 9.46
C ALA A 97 -15.30 23.32 8.18
N ALA A 98 -14.72 22.14 8.29
CA ALA A 98 -14.61 21.26 7.14
C ALA A 98 -15.64 20.13 7.34
N THR A 99 -16.78 20.25 6.69
CA THR A 99 -17.77 19.18 6.56
C THR A 99 -17.05 17.92 6.10
N ALA A 100 -16.80 17.01 7.04
CA ALA A 100 -16.18 15.73 6.73
C ALA A 100 -17.04 15.07 5.65
N ALA A 101 -16.44 14.78 4.51
CA ALA A 101 -17.14 14.05 3.45
C ALA A 101 -17.78 12.79 4.06
N PRO A 102 -19.01 12.44 3.67
CA PRO A 102 -19.70 11.30 4.24
C PRO A 102 -18.84 10.05 4.13
N ALA A 103 -18.72 9.29 5.24
CA ALA A 103 -17.90 8.10 5.29
C ALA A 103 -18.43 7.05 4.30
N GLU A 104 -17.65 6.74 3.28
CA GLU A 104 -17.96 5.72 2.28
C GLU A 104 -17.71 4.30 2.82
N LEU A 105 -16.88 4.16 3.85
CA LEU A 105 -16.55 2.90 4.49
C LEU A 105 -17.09 2.85 5.92
N ALA A 106 -17.87 1.83 6.23
CA ALA A 106 -18.41 1.57 7.57
C ALA A 106 -17.38 0.91 8.48
N PHE A 107 -16.48 0.12 7.91
CA PHE A 107 -15.46 -0.62 8.66
C PHE A 107 -14.14 -0.71 7.88
N CYS A 108 -13.02 -0.68 8.61
CA CYS A 108 -11.67 -0.92 8.08
C CYS A 108 -10.89 -1.79 9.04
N SER A 109 -10.32 -2.88 8.54
CA SER A 109 -9.49 -3.79 9.33
C SER A 109 -8.12 -3.18 9.66
N LYS A 110 -7.49 -3.68 10.71
CA LYS A 110 -6.02 -3.61 10.85
C LYS A 110 -5.37 -4.51 9.79
N ALA A 111 -4.04 -4.36 9.60
CA ALA A 111 -3.30 -5.29 8.77
C ALA A 111 -3.31 -6.69 9.41
N VAL A 112 -3.63 -7.70 8.62
CA VAL A 112 -3.59 -9.11 9.00
C VAL A 112 -2.34 -9.71 8.35
N PRO A 113 -1.33 -10.11 9.14
CA PRO A 113 -0.15 -10.79 8.61
C PRO A 113 -0.49 -12.24 8.23
N PRO A 114 0.35 -12.90 7.42
CA PRO A 114 0.21 -14.31 7.14
C PRO A 114 0.43 -15.15 8.40
N THR A 115 -0.19 -16.32 8.45
CA THR A 115 0.05 -17.30 9.49
C THR A 115 1.40 -18.00 9.30
N ALA A 116 1.95 -18.60 10.36
CA ALA A 116 3.18 -19.39 10.25
C ALA A 116 3.04 -20.54 9.23
N ALA A 117 1.88 -21.22 9.20
CA ALA A 117 1.60 -22.28 8.26
C ALA A 117 1.56 -21.79 6.79
N GLU A 118 1.02 -20.59 6.53
CA GLU A 118 1.08 -19.99 5.18
C GLU A 118 2.50 -19.67 4.75
N VAL A 119 3.33 -19.15 5.65
CA VAL A 119 4.73 -18.84 5.34
C VAL A 119 5.54 -20.11 5.11
N GLU A 120 5.28 -21.18 5.86
CA GLU A 120 5.90 -22.47 5.69
C GLU A 120 5.53 -23.09 4.33
N ALA A 121 4.26 -23.05 3.96
CA ALA A 121 3.78 -23.55 2.67
C ALA A 121 4.22 -22.67 1.49
N ASN A 122 4.35 -21.36 1.70
CA ASN A 122 4.75 -20.39 0.69
C ASN A 122 5.64 -19.30 1.30
N PRO A 123 6.97 -19.44 1.26
CA PRO A 123 7.89 -18.44 1.81
C PRO A 123 7.72 -17.02 1.25
N ARG A 124 7.14 -16.87 0.05
CA ARG A 124 6.85 -15.57 -0.54
C ARG A 124 5.75 -14.81 0.19
N ALA A 125 4.91 -15.51 0.96
CA ALA A 125 3.85 -14.90 1.77
C ALA A 125 4.39 -14.11 2.99
N HIS A 126 5.63 -14.32 3.40
CA HIS A 126 6.24 -13.71 4.58
C HIS A 126 6.04 -12.18 4.69
N SER A 127 6.06 -11.46 3.58
CA SER A 127 5.89 -10.00 3.55
C SER A 127 4.45 -9.55 3.28
N ALA A 128 3.53 -10.49 3.05
CA ALA A 128 2.16 -10.18 2.71
C ALA A 128 1.40 -9.56 3.89
N LYS A 129 0.50 -8.62 3.59
CA LYS A 129 -0.44 -8.06 4.55
C LYS A 129 -1.80 -7.94 3.90
N LEU A 130 -2.81 -8.54 4.51
CA LEU A 130 -4.20 -8.38 4.11
C LEU A 130 -4.83 -7.21 4.87
N ARG A 131 -5.50 -6.32 4.15
CA ARG A 131 -6.45 -5.38 4.71
C ARG A 131 -7.79 -5.53 4.02
N TYR A 132 -8.87 -5.33 4.75
CA TYR A 132 -10.21 -5.26 4.15
C TYR A 132 -11.03 -4.13 4.75
N ALA A 133 -11.98 -3.66 3.96
CA ALA A 133 -12.94 -2.64 4.34
C ALA A 133 -14.33 -3.06 3.89
N ILE A 134 -15.36 -2.52 4.55
CA ILE A 134 -16.76 -2.75 4.23
C ILE A 134 -17.38 -1.42 3.81
N LYS A 135 -18.00 -1.39 2.62
CA LYS A 135 -18.70 -0.20 2.13
C LYS A 135 -19.90 0.12 3.00
N SER A 136 -20.12 1.40 3.27
CA SER A 136 -21.27 1.87 4.05
C SER A 136 -22.58 1.50 3.36
N ASP A 137 -23.60 1.13 4.17
CA ASP A 137 -24.97 0.90 3.67
C ASP A 137 -25.72 2.20 3.35
N LYS A 138 -25.16 3.35 3.74
CA LYS A 138 -25.74 4.65 3.39
C LYS A 138 -25.43 4.93 1.91
N GLU A 139 -26.46 4.90 1.08
CA GLU A 139 -26.40 5.56 -0.23
C GLU A 139 -25.96 7.01 0.03
N THR A 140 -24.82 7.40 -0.57
CA THR A 140 -24.40 8.80 -0.57
C THR A 140 -25.51 9.54 -1.31
N GLY A 141 -26.39 10.23 -0.57
CA GLY A 141 -27.58 10.88 -1.11
C GLY A 141 -27.20 11.80 -2.29
N GLN A 142 -27.99 11.65 -3.35
CA GLN A 142 -28.05 12.59 -4.45
C GLN A 142 -28.39 13.98 -3.93
#